data_a41405dd72dba6d4ef2db65e0cd5cd75
#
_entry.id   a41405dd72dba6d4ef2db65e0cd5cd75
#
_cell.length_a   1.000
_cell.length_b   1.000
_cell.length_c   1.000
_cell.angle_alpha   90.00
_cell.angle_beta   90.00
_cell.angle_gamma   90.00
#
_symmetry.space_group_name_H-M   'P 1'
#
loop_
_entity.id
_entity.type
_entity.pdbx_description
1 polymer ?
#
loop_
_entity_poly.entity_id
_entity_poly.type
_entity_poly.pdbx_seq_one_letter_code
_entity_poly.pdbx_strand_id
1 'polypeptide(L)'
;MNREKTIYGEYFHYPAATDWEKISARPHLDTQQLAEVVKDVLADIKANGDEAVRKYESKFDHVELDCLKVMADEINEAEGLIDDELKNALLTAYHNIYTFHESQRFQSHHVETCPGVDCWQKSMPIEKVGLYIPGGTAPLFSTVLMLATPAKIAGCKDIVICTPPNKEGKVNPAILMAAKIAGVTQIFKIGGVQAIGAMAYGTETVPKVYKIFGPGNQYVMAAKQHVSLTDVAIDMPAGPSEVCVIADDTSNPIFVAADLLSQAEHGVDSQVLLITTSEMMLDEIIAEIKSQLEVLPRKQIAVKALENSKFVLVHDTAEAIAINNAYAPEHLIIATADYKELSEKVVNAGSVFLGQYACESAGDYASGTNHTLPTHGYAKAYNGVNLDSYCRKITFQYLSRQGVDSIGHAVVTMAENEQLEAHANAMRVRLTNL
;
A
#
# COMPACT_ATOMS: atom_id res chain seq x y z
N MET A 1 5.17 -38.52 14.21
CA MET A 1 6.64 -38.43 14.33
C MET A 1 6.98 -37.00 14.64
N ASN A 2 7.50 -36.68 15.83
CA ASN A 2 7.99 -35.34 16.13
C ASN A 2 9.20 -35.08 15.20
N ARG A 3 9.00 -34.38 14.07
CA ARG A 3 10.12 -33.77 13.36
C ARG A 3 10.67 -32.70 14.31
N GLU A 4 11.98 -32.77 14.59
CA GLU A 4 12.72 -31.73 15.29
C GLU A 4 12.31 -30.38 14.74
N LYS A 5 12.02 -29.42 15.61
CA LYS A 5 11.76 -28.02 15.25
C LYS A 5 12.87 -27.60 14.28
N THR A 6 12.54 -27.54 13.00
CA THR A 6 13.45 -26.96 12.03
C THR A 6 13.66 -25.49 12.41
N ILE A 7 14.82 -24.95 12.13
CA ILE A 7 15.32 -23.64 12.56
C ILE A 7 14.38 -22.46 12.13
N TYR A 8 13.34 -22.76 11.34
CA TYR A 8 12.46 -21.76 10.71
C TYR A 8 10.99 -22.07 10.96
N GLY A 9 10.26 -21.14 11.57
CA GLY A 9 8.81 -21.06 11.60
C GLY A 9 8.03 -22.23 12.22
N GLU A 10 6.71 -22.17 12.09
CA GLU A 10 5.78 -23.18 12.55
C GLU A 10 5.29 -24.06 11.39
N TYR A 11 5.20 -25.39 11.66
CA TYR A 11 4.77 -26.38 10.68
C TYR A 11 3.38 -26.92 11.03
N PHE A 12 2.48 -26.88 10.06
CA PHE A 12 1.14 -27.44 10.17
C PHE A 12 0.96 -28.56 9.15
N HIS A 13 0.64 -29.76 9.63
CA HIS A 13 0.37 -30.91 8.77
C HIS A 13 -1.12 -31.25 8.84
N TYR A 14 -1.82 -31.05 7.72
CA TYR A 14 -3.26 -31.29 7.59
C TYR A 14 -4.06 -30.60 8.70
N PRO A 15 -3.95 -29.26 8.82
CA PRO A 15 -4.55 -28.53 9.93
C PRO A 15 -6.07 -28.62 9.90
N ALA A 16 -6.68 -28.80 11.07
CA ALA A 16 -8.13 -28.65 11.19
C ALA A 16 -8.53 -27.16 11.04
N ALA A 17 -9.78 -26.88 10.70
CA ALA A 17 -10.28 -25.51 10.59
C ALA A 17 -10.06 -24.66 11.87
N THR A 18 -10.00 -25.30 13.03
CA THR A 18 -9.66 -24.68 14.33
C THR A 18 -8.22 -24.15 14.41
N ASP A 19 -7.32 -24.61 13.56
CA ASP A 19 -5.92 -24.16 13.53
C ASP A 19 -5.72 -22.94 12.62
N TRP A 20 -6.70 -22.60 11.77
CA TRP A 20 -6.60 -21.51 10.81
C TRP A 20 -6.42 -20.13 11.47
N GLU A 21 -6.95 -19.95 12.67
CA GLU A 21 -6.71 -18.75 13.47
C GLU A 21 -5.21 -18.59 13.79
N LYS A 22 -4.54 -19.69 14.18
CA LYS A 22 -3.09 -19.70 14.45
C LYS A 22 -2.29 -19.48 13.16
N ILE A 23 -2.70 -20.13 12.05
CA ILE A 23 -2.05 -19.94 10.74
C ILE A 23 -2.19 -18.48 10.29
N SER A 24 -3.33 -17.86 10.57
CA SER A 24 -3.61 -16.47 10.20
C SER A 24 -3.04 -15.43 11.19
N ALA A 25 -2.52 -15.87 12.34
CA ALA A 25 -1.95 -14.94 13.33
C ALA A 25 -0.67 -14.27 12.81
N ARG A 26 -0.53 -12.99 13.11
CA ARG A 26 0.61 -12.15 12.75
C ARG A 26 1.42 -11.80 13.98
N PRO A 27 2.71 -11.45 13.81
CA PRO A 27 3.52 -10.94 14.91
C PRO A 27 2.85 -9.75 15.59
N HIS A 28 2.80 -9.76 16.92
CA HIS A 28 2.21 -8.67 17.69
C HIS A 28 3.27 -7.62 18.00
N LEU A 29 2.97 -6.35 17.66
CA LEU A 29 3.78 -5.21 18.05
C LEU A 29 3.18 -4.57 19.30
N ASP A 30 4.03 -4.25 20.29
CA ASP A 30 3.59 -3.47 21.47
C ASP A 30 3.30 -2.02 21.06
N THR A 31 2.02 -1.70 20.95
CA THR A 31 1.56 -0.42 20.39
C THR A 31 1.39 0.69 21.42
N GLN A 32 1.43 0.44 22.75
CA GLN A 32 1.09 1.47 23.73
C GLN A 32 2.21 2.51 23.90
N GLN A 33 3.44 2.08 24.16
CA GLN A 33 4.58 3.02 24.29
C GLN A 33 4.85 3.76 22.98
N LEU A 34 4.68 3.07 21.86
CA LEU A 34 4.83 3.63 20.52
C LEU A 34 3.81 4.75 20.26
N ALA A 35 2.56 4.56 20.67
CA ALA A 35 1.49 5.55 20.48
C ALA A 35 1.76 6.85 21.25
N GLU A 36 2.32 6.78 22.47
CA GLU A 36 2.66 7.96 23.25
C GLU A 36 3.77 8.77 22.59
N VAL A 37 4.87 8.12 22.19
CA VAL A 37 5.98 8.80 21.49
C VAL A 37 5.49 9.47 20.20
N VAL A 38 4.68 8.79 19.41
CA VAL A 38 4.12 9.33 18.16
C VAL A 38 3.25 10.55 18.45
N LYS A 39 2.39 10.48 19.46
CA LYS A 39 1.50 11.58 19.84
C LYS A 39 2.28 12.83 20.26
N ASP A 40 3.34 12.67 21.06
CA ASP A 40 4.16 13.78 21.52
C ASP A 40 4.88 14.46 20.35
N VAL A 41 5.47 13.68 19.43
CA VAL A 41 6.13 14.21 18.23
C VAL A 41 5.14 14.98 17.35
N LEU A 42 3.95 14.40 17.09
CA LEU A 42 2.92 15.04 16.28
C LEU A 42 2.39 16.34 16.92
N ALA A 43 2.20 16.35 18.24
CA ALA A 43 1.76 17.54 18.95
C ALA A 43 2.79 18.67 18.88
N ASP A 44 4.08 18.34 19.04
CA ASP A 44 5.17 19.29 18.93
C ASP A 44 5.27 19.90 17.51
N ILE A 45 5.16 19.07 16.47
CA ILE A 45 5.15 19.56 15.07
C ILE A 45 3.97 20.47 14.80
N LYS A 46 2.78 20.10 15.30
CA LYS A 46 1.58 20.93 15.16
C LYS A 46 1.72 22.30 15.81
N ALA A 47 2.47 22.39 16.90
CA ALA A 47 2.69 23.63 17.66
C ALA A 47 3.85 24.48 17.12
N ASN A 48 4.95 23.84 16.70
CA ASN A 48 6.24 24.49 16.47
C ASN A 48 6.78 24.33 15.03
N GLY A 49 6.02 23.73 14.11
CA GLY A 49 6.31 23.68 12.67
C GLY A 49 7.72 23.17 12.33
N ASP A 50 8.43 23.91 11.49
CA ASP A 50 9.78 23.55 11.00
C ASP A 50 10.82 23.41 12.12
N GLU A 51 10.68 24.12 13.22
CA GLU A 51 11.59 24.01 14.36
C GLU A 51 11.51 22.63 14.99
N ALA A 52 10.28 22.12 15.23
CA ALA A 52 10.08 20.77 15.72
C ALA A 52 10.54 19.72 14.71
N VAL A 53 10.32 19.91 13.42
CA VAL A 53 10.81 19.00 12.37
C VAL A 53 12.34 18.87 12.45
N ARG A 54 13.10 19.99 12.47
CA ARG A 54 14.57 19.95 12.58
C ARG A 54 15.04 19.30 13.89
N LYS A 55 14.38 19.57 14.99
CA LYS A 55 14.65 18.92 16.27
C LYS A 55 14.58 17.39 16.18
N TYR A 56 13.57 16.86 15.50
CA TYR A 56 13.38 15.41 15.37
C TYR A 56 14.26 14.79 14.28
N GLU A 57 14.62 15.52 13.21
CA GLU A 57 15.64 15.08 12.25
C GLU A 57 17.00 14.91 12.94
N SER A 58 17.40 15.88 13.78
CA SER A 58 18.61 15.78 14.60
C SER A 58 18.55 14.59 15.56
N LYS A 59 17.40 14.40 16.22
CA LYS A 59 17.25 13.36 17.25
C LYS A 59 17.18 11.94 16.69
N PHE A 60 16.45 11.71 15.59
CA PHE A 60 16.15 10.38 15.08
C PHE A 60 16.98 9.99 13.86
N ASP A 61 17.22 10.92 12.95
CA ASP A 61 17.98 10.69 11.73
C ASP A 61 19.44 11.14 11.87
N HIS A 62 19.78 11.80 13.00
CA HIS A 62 21.15 12.28 13.34
C HIS A 62 21.73 13.21 12.28
N VAL A 63 20.90 14.11 11.74
CA VAL A 63 21.28 15.07 10.72
C VAL A 63 20.80 16.48 11.10
N GLU A 64 21.68 17.47 10.91
CA GLU A 64 21.35 18.90 11.04
C GLU A 64 21.08 19.48 9.66
N LEU A 65 19.91 20.08 9.48
CA LEU A 65 19.46 20.60 8.19
C LEU A 65 19.17 22.10 8.24
N ASP A 66 19.91 22.87 7.48
CA ASP A 66 19.61 24.29 7.26
C ASP A 66 18.36 24.45 6.37
N CYS A 67 18.22 23.60 5.34
CA CYS A 67 17.11 23.60 4.41
C CYS A 67 16.44 22.23 4.35
N LEU A 68 15.16 22.19 4.69
CA LEU A 68 14.34 20.96 4.61
C LEU A 68 13.96 20.58 3.18
N LYS A 69 13.93 21.55 2.27
CA LYS A 69 13.53 21.34 0.88
C LYS A 69 14.73 20.92 0.02
N VAL A 70 14.51 19.95 -0.86
CA VAL A 70 15.45 19.62 -1.93
C VAL A 70 15.40 20.72 -3.00
N MET A 71 16.55 21.26 -3.35
CA MET A 71 16.66 22.35 -4.33
C MET A 71 16.84 21.79 -5.76
N ALA A 72 16.52 22.58 -6.75
CA ALA A 72 16.61 22.17 -8.15
C ALA A 72 18.00 21.70 -8.57
N ASP A 73 19.05 22.30 -8.01
CA ASP A 73 20.44 21.92 -8.28
C ASP A 73 20.75 20.51 -7.79
N GLU A 74 20.21 20.11 -6.61
CA GLU A 74 20.38 18.75 -6.08
C GLU A 74 19.73 17.70 -7.01
N ILE A 75 18.57 18.04 -7.62
CA ILE A 75 17.90 17.15 -8.57
C ILE A 75 18.70 17.04 -9.88
N ASN A 76 19.29 18.14 -10.34
CA ASN A 76 20.11 18.16 -11.56
C ASN A 76 21.44 17.41 -11.36
N GLU A 77 22.09 17.57 -10.20
CA GLU A 77 23.29 16.80 -9.84
C GLU A 77 23.01 15.29 -9.78
N ALA A 78 21.85 14.90 -9.25
CA ALA A 78 21.47 13.49 -9.14
C ALA A 78 21.47 12.76 -10.49
N GLU A 79 21.11 13.44 -11.58
CA GLU A 79 21.10 12.86 -12.92
C GLU A 79 22.49 12.40 -13.38
N GLY A 80 23.55 13.13 -12.98
CA GLY A 80 24.94 12.78 -13.26
C GLY A 80 25.54 11.70 -12.33
N LEU A 81 24.86 11.38 -11.24
CA LEU A 81 25.31 10.39 -10.24
C LEU A 81 24.73 8.99 -10.46
N ILE A 82 23.83 8.83 -11.43
CA ILE A 82 23.19 7.55 -11.74
C ILE A 82 23.70 7.06 -13.07
N ASP A 83 24.07 5.77 -13.15
CA ASP A 83 24.48 5.14 -14.40
C ASP A 83 23.29 4.96 -15.37
N ASP A 84 23.62 4.74 -16.65
CA ASP A 84 22.62 4.58 -17.70
C ASP A 84 21.79 3.27 -17.53
N GLU A 85 22.34 2.25 -16.90
CA GLU A 85 21.65 0.98 -16.65
C GLU A 85 20.49 1.20 -15.68
N LEU A 86 20.74 1.81 -14.52
CA LEU A 86 19.70 2.13 -13.54
C LEU A 86 18.68 3.12 -14.12
N LYS A 87 19.14 4.10 -14.89
CA LYS A 87 18.25 5.07 -15.55
C LYS A 87 17.27 4.39 -16.51
N ASN A 88 17.76 3.46 -17.33
CA ASN A 88 16.93 2.69 -18.25
C ASN A 88 15.96 1.76 -17.50
N ALA A 89 16.40 1.14 -16.39
CA ALA A 89 15.53 0.33 -15.53
C ALA A 89 14.38 1.16 -14.93
N LEU A 90 14.67 2.37 -14.41
CA LEU A 90 13.66 3.29 -13.91
C LEU A 90 12.65 3.71 -14.98
N LEU A 91 13.11 3.97 -16.21
CA LEU A 91 12.24 4.32 -17.33
C LEU A 91 11.35 3.14 -17.75
N THR A 92 11.89 1.92 -17.77
CA THR A 92 11.12 0.70 -18.06
C THR A 92 10.01 0.50 -17.02
N ALA A 93 10.37 0.57 -15.74
CA ALA A 93 9.41 0.47 -14.63
C ALA A 93 8.33 1.56 -14.73
N TYR A 94 8.74 2.82 -14.89
CA TYR A 94 7.82 3.95 -15.05
C TYR A 94 6.83 3.73 -16.20
N HIS A 95 7.32 3.31 -17.38
CA HIS A 95 6.46 3.07 -18.54
C HIS A 95 5.39 2.00 -18.27
N ASN A 96 5.77 0.89 -17.65
CA ASN A 96 4.84 -0.20 -17.34
C ASN A 96 3.83 0.21 -16.26
N ILE A 97 4.29 0.88 -15.19
CA ILE A 97 3.43 1.43 -14.13
C ILE A 97 2.45 2.45 -14.71
N TYR A 98 2.94 3.35 -15.58
CA TYR A 98 2.09 4.32 -16.24
C TYR A 98 1.02 3.65 -17.09
N THR A 99 1.41 2.69 -17.93
CA THR A 99 0.50 1.97 -18.85
C THR A 99 -0.61 1.26 -18.07
N PHE A 100 -0.27 0.55 -17.00
CA PHE A 100 -1.24 -0.16 -16.19
C PHE A 100 -2.20 0.80 -15.46
N HIS A 101 -1.68 1.85 -14.82
CA HIS A 101 -2.52 2.78 -14.07
C HIS A 101 -3.36 3.69 -14.98
N GLU A 102 -2.86 4.07 -16.16
CA GLU A 102 -3.64 4.83 -17.15
C GLU A 102 -4.89 4.05 -17.60
N SER A 103 -4.79 2.72 -17.71
CA SER A 103 -5.93 1.87 -18.08
C SER A 103 -7.07 1.87 -17.04
N GLN A 104 -6.80 2.36 -15.83
CA GLN A 104 -7.77 2.42 -14.72
C GLN A 104 -8.61 3.72 -14.72
N ARG A 105 -8.51 4.57 -15.76
CA ARG A 105 -9.28 5.80 -15.80
C ARG A 105 -10.77 5.54 -15.75
N PHE A 106 -11.41 6.21 -14.79
CA PHE A 106 -12.86 6.14 -14.61
C PHE A 106 -13.61 6.73 -15.82
N GLN A 107 -14.56 5.97 -16.32
CA GLN A 107 -15.49 6.43 -17.35
C GLN A 107 -16.82 6.82 -16.70
N SER A 108 -17.25 8.05 -16.94
CA SER A 108 -18.53 8.56 -16.44
C SER A 108 -19.68 8.02 -17.28
N HIS A 109 -20.71 7.50 -16.62
CA HIS A 109 -21.94 7.07 -17.26
C HIS A 109 -23.10 7.89 -16.68
N HIS A 110 -23.97 8.39 -17.56
CA HIS A 110 -25.24 9.00 -17.22
C HIS A 110 -26.32 7.92 -17.13
N VAL A 111 -27.12 7.97 -16.07
CA VAL A 111 -28.21 7.02 -15.82
C VAL A 111 -29.48 7.81 -15.57
N GLU A 112 -30.45 7.72 -16.48
CA GLU A 112 -31.80 8.19 -16.22
C GLU A 112 -32.49 7.18 -15.29
N THR A 113 -32.61 7.51 -14.01
CA THR A 113 -33.18 6.60 -12.98
C THR A 113 -34.69 6.49 -13.07
N CYS A 114 -35.32 7.56 -13.54
CA CYS A 114 -36.71 7.60 -13.98
C CYS A 114 -36.87 8.81 -14.92
N PRO A 115 -37.99 8.92 -15.66
CA PRO A 115 -38.18 10.00 -16.63
C PRO A 115 -37.88 11.39 -16.07
N GLY A 116 -36.88 12.04 -16.65
CA GLY A 116 -36.44 13.40 -16.27
C GLY A 116 -35.51 13.51 -15.06
N VAL A 117 -35.01 12.38 -14.53
CA VAL A 117 -33.99 12.34 -13.45
C VAL A 117 -32.72 11.71 -13.99
N ASP A 118 -31.68 12.49 -14.19
CA ASP A 118 -30.38 12.05 -14.69
C ASP A 118 -29.32 12.12 -13.59
N CYS A 119 -28.63 11.00 -13.35
CA CYS A 119 -27.59 10.87 -12.31
C CYS A 119 -26.29 10.39 -12.93
N TRP A 120 -25.17 10.99 -12.53
CA TRP A 120 -23.83 10.54 -12.96
C TRP A 120 -22.76 10.80 -11.92
N GLN A 121 -21.59 10.26 -12.13
CA GLN A 121 -20.41 10.51 -11.33
C GLN A 121 -19.28 11.11 -12.18
N LYS A 122 -18.50 12.00 -11.58
CA LYS A 122 -17.22 12.44 -12.14
C LYS A 122 -16.08 12.07 -11.20
N SER A 123 -14.99 11.57 -11.77
CA SER A 123 -13.74 11.38 -11.06
C SER A 123 -12.96 12.70 -11.06
N MET A 124 -12.62 13.17 -9.87
CA MET A 124 -11.87 14.41 -9.65
C MET A 124 -10.61 14.11 -8.87
N PRO A 125 -9.43 14.62 -9.28
CA PRO A 125 -8.20 14.40 -8.54
C PRO A 125 -8.26 14.98 -7.12
N ILE A 126 -7.52 14.36 -6.20
CA ILE A 126 -7.12 14.99 -4.95
C ILE A 126 -6.02 16.00 -5.29
N GLU A 127 -6.25 17.29 -5.00
CA GLU A 127 -5.33 18.33 -5.46
C GLU A 127 -3.93 18.22 -4.86
N LYS A 128 -3.83 17.90 -3.56
CA LYS A 128 -2.58 17.88 -2.80
C LYS A 128 -2.39 16.53 -2.14
N VAL A 129 -1.36 15.81 -2.52
CA VAL A 129 -1.02 14.49 -1.97
C VAL A 129 0.39 14.47 -1.43
N GLY A 130 0.56 13.82 -0.28
CA GLY A 130 1.84 13.59 0.35
C GLY A 130 2.26 12.13 0.17
N LEU A 131 3.49 11.91 -0.23
CA LEU A 131 4.08 10.62 -0.47
C LEU A 131 5.24 10.43 0.51
N TYR A 132 5.10 9.50 1.44
CA TYR A 132 6.20 9.13 2.32
C TYR A 132 7.03 8.04 1.66
N ILE A 133 8.32 8.29 1.49
CA ILE A 133 9.28 7.35 0.92
C ILE A 133 10.26 6.93 2.01
N PRO A 134 10.25 5.67 2.45
CA PRO A 134 11.23 5.19 3.41
C PRO A 134 12.65 5.28 2.85
N GLY A 135 13.61 5.61 3.73
CA GLY A 135 15.02 5.74 3.36
C GLY A 135 15.99 4.96 4.24
N GLY A 136 15.53 4.19 5.20
CA GLY A 136 16.34 3.54 6.24
C GLY A 136 17.49 2.67 5.72
N THR A 137 17.30 1.35 5.65
CA THR A 137 18.35 0.39 5.23
C THR A 137 18.49 0.23 3.72
N ALA A 138 17.53 0.73 2.94
CA ALA A 138 17.53 0.69 1.48
C ALA A 138 16.83 1.92 0.90
N PRO A 139 17.36 2.54 -0.18
CA PRO A 139 16.71 3.64 -0.88
C PRO A 139 15.57 3.10 -1.75
N LEU A 140 14.31 3.24 -1.31
CA LEU A 140 13.16 2.69 -2.00
C LEU A 140 12.68 3.61 -3.15
N PHE A 141 13.50 3.78 -4.18
CA PHE A 141 13.16 4.59 -5.35
C PHE A 141 12.01 3.98 -6.19
N SER A 142 11.79 2.66 -6.12
CA SER A 142 10.60 2.02 -6.72
C SER A 142 9.30 2.57 -6.13
N THR A 143 9.25 2.78 -4.81
CA THR A 143 8.09 3.37 -4.13
C THR A 143 7.77 4.77 -4.65
N VAL A 144 8.77 5.56 -5.06
CA VAL A 144 8.52 6.84 -5.72
C VAL A 144 7.72 6.66 -7.00
N LEU A 145 8.14 5.73 -7.87
CA LEU A 145 7.43 5.44 -9.13
C LEU A 145 6.02 4.92 -8.87
N MET A 146 5.87 3.99 -7.91
CA MET A 146 4.59 3.37 -7.55
C MET A 146 3.56 4.37 -7.01
N LEU A 147 4.00 5.40 -6.29
CA LEU A 147 3.11 6.38 -5.69
C LEU A 147 2.94 7.63 -6.56
N ALA A 148 4.02 8.17 -7.13
CA ALA A 148 3.94 9.42 -7.86
C ALA A 148 3.35 9.26 -9.27
N THR A 149 3.55 8.13 -9.93
CA THR A 149 3.02 7.91 -11.29
C THR A 149 1.47 7.93 -11.30
N PRO A 150 0.75 7.14 -10.49
CA PRO A 150 -0.71 7.23 -10.46
C PRO A 150 -1.22 8.58 -9.95
N ALA A 151 -0.51 9.26 -9.04
CA ALA A 151 -0.85 10.62 -8.62
C ALA A 151 -0.80 11.61 -9.81
N LYS A 152 0.24 11.49 -10.64
CA LYS A 152 0.39 12.29 -11.87
C LYS A 152 -0.69 12.00 -12.90
N ILE A 153 -0.99 10.71 -13.15
CA ILE A 153 -2.06 10.26 -14.06
C ILE A 153 -3.42 10.79 -13.60
N ALA A 154 -3.72 10.73 -12.30
CA ALA A 154 -4.96 11.25 -11.73
C ALA A 154 -5.11 12.77 -11.95
N GLY A 155 -4.00 13.50 -12.08
CA GLY A 155 -3.98 14.96 -12.22
C GLY A 155 -3.87 15.68 -10.89
N CYS A 156 -3.25 15.08 -9.86
CA CYS A 156 -2.92 15.76 -8.62
C CYS A 156 -2.03 16.96 -8.91
N LYS A 157 -2.38 18.14 -8.35
CA LYS A 157 -1.69 19.38 -8.62
C LYS A 157 -0.37 19.48 -7.87
N ASP A 158 -0.42 19.14 -6.57
CA ASP A 158 0.72 19.14 -5.68
C ASP A 158 1.03 17.69 -5.28
N ILE A 159 2.17 17.17 -5.74
CA ILE A 159 2.70 15.85 -5.39
C ILE A 159 3.94 16.10 -4.55
N VAL A 160 3.81 15.93 -3.24
CA VAL A 160 4.83 16.25 -2.23
C VAL A 160 5.46 14.97 -1.74
N ILE A 161 6.79 14.86 -1.80
CA ILE A 161 7.55 13.76 -1.20
C ILE A 161 8.21 14.23 0.09
N CYS A 162 8.13 13.38 1.15
CA CYS A 162 9.02 13.41 2.30
C CYS A 162 9.81 12.10 2.35
N THR A 163 11.14 12.20 2.48
CA THR A 163 12.06 11.06 2.56
C THR A 163 13.25 11.43 3.44
N PRO A 164 13.72 10.52 4.31
CA PRO A 164 14.86 10.84 5.16
C PRO A 164 16.11 11.09 4.33
N PRO A 165 16.92 12.11 4.70
CA PRO A 165 18.22 12.31 4.11
C PRO A 165 19.25 11.33 4.68
N ASN A 166 20.41 11.24 4.03
CA ASN A 166 21.58 10.59 4.60
C ASN A 166 22.27 11.50 5.64
N LYS A 167 23.36 11.02 6.25
CA LYS A 167 24.10 11.76 7.28
C LYS A 167 24.73 13.07 6.79
N GLU A 168 24.91 13.21 5.48
CA GLU A 168 25.40 14.42 4.82
C GLU A 168 24.25 15.39 4.44
N GLY A 169 23.02 15.10 4.87
CA GLY A 169 21.85 15.94 4.58
C GLY A 169 21.38 15.85 3.12
N LYS A 170 21.74 14.79 2.39
CA LYS A 170 21.38 14.59 0.98
C LYS A 170 20.39 13.44 0.81
N VAL A 171 19.47 13.59 -0.15
CA VAL A 171 18.59 12.50 -0.60
C VAL A 171 19.33 11.63 -1.61
N ASN A 172 19.05 10.32 -1.59
CA ASN A 172 19.65 9.39 -2.53
C ASN A 172 19.36 9.80 -3.99
N PRO A 173 20.37 9.83 -4.88
CA PRO A 173 20.20 10.26 -6.27
C PRO A 173 19.14 9.47 -7.05
N ALA A 174 18.99 8.17 -6.80
CA ALA A 174 17.98 7.35 -7.48
C ALA A 174 16.54 7.76 -7.07
N ILE A 175 16.33 8.17 -5.82
CA ILE A 175 15.04 8.73 -5.36
C ILE A 175 14.74 10.04 -6.08
N LEU A 176 15.73 10.93 -6.20
CA LEU A 176 15.56 12.21 -6.91
C LEU A 176 15.28 12.01 -8.40
N MET A 177 15.97 11.07 -9.03
CA MET A 177 15.73 10.72 -10.43
C MET A 177 14.35 10.11 -10.65
N ALA A 178 13.93 9.16 -9.82
CA ALA A 178 12.59 8.58 -9.89
C ALA A 178 11.51 9.66 -9.70
N ALA A 179 11.70 10.59 -8.76
CA ALA A 179 10.80 11.72 -8.54
C ALA A 179 10.72 12.66 -9.75
N LYS A 180 11.85 12.94 -10.41
CA LYS A 180 11.90 13.71 -11.65
C LYS A 180 11.14 13.02 -12.78
N ILE A 181 11.36 11.73 -12.99
CA ILE A 181 10.67 10.92 -14.01
C ILE A 181 9.15 10.92 -13.77
N ALA A 182 8.72 10.68 -12.53
CA ALA A 182 7.30 10.59 -12.17
C ALA A 182 6.60 11.96 -12.07
N GLY A 183 7.35 13.09 -12.17
CA GLY A 183 6.78 14.43 -12.17
C GLY A 183 6.34 14.94 -10.80
N VAL A 184 7.08 14.57 -9.75
CA VAL A 184 6.91 15.10 -8.38
C VAL A 184 7.14 16.61 -8.37
N THR A 185 6.33 17.34 -7.58
CA THR A 185 6.39 18.81 -7.58
C THR A 185 7.31 19.36 -6.49
N GLN A 186 7.41 18.68 -5.34
CA GLN A 186 8.24 19.12 -4.23
C GLN A 186 8.79 17.92 -3.46
N ILE A 187 10.04 18.03 -2.99
CA ILE A 187 10.71 16.97 -2.22
C ILE A 187 11.30 17.60 -0.95
N PHE A 188 11.10 16.94 0.18
CA PHE A 188 11.59 17.37 1.49
C PHE A 188 12.44 16.27 2.15
N LYS A 189 13.52 16.70 2.79
CA LYS A 189 14.51 15.89 3.50
C LYS A 189 14.02 15.60 4.92
N ILE A 190 12.92 14.86 5.03
CA ILE A 190 12.26 14.62 6.30
C ILE A 190 11.84 13.15 6.37
N GLY A 191 12.28 12.45 7.43
CA GLY A 191 11.97 11.05 7.71
C GLY A 191 10.85 10.86 8.74
N GLY A 192 10.57 9.62 9.11
CA GLY A 192 9.82 9.21 10.29
C GLY A 192 8.45 9.84 10.53
N VAL A 193 8.12 9.93 11.81
CA VAL A 193 6.87 10.55 12.33
C VAL A 193 6.77 12.00 11.93
N GLN A 194 7.92 12.71 11.95
CA GLN A 194 7.96 14.14 11.67
C GLN A 194 7.60 14.45 10.20
N ALA A 195 7.88 13.55 9.27
CA ALA A 195 7.43 13.68 7.89
C ALA A 195 5.89 13.62 7.78
N ILE A 196 5.28 12.66 8.50
CA ILE A 196 3.83 12.50 8.53
C ILE A 196 3.17 13.73 9.16
N GLY A 197 3.70 14.21 10.30
CA GLY A 197 3.21 15.43 10.96
C GLY A 197 3.34 16.67 10.08
N ALA A 198 4.49 16.87 9.43
CA ALA A 198 4.72 18.00 8.53
C ALA A 198 3.72 18.03 7.37
N MET A 199 3.47 16.89 6.72
CA MET A 199 2.50 16.79 5.63
C MET A 199 1.05 16.93 6.11
N ALA A 200 0.73 16.40 7.31
CA ALA A 200 -0.63 16.43 7.84
C ALA A 200 -1.07 17.82 8.31
N TYR A 201 -0.20 18.55 8.98
CA TYR A 201 -0.52 19.86 9.54
C TYR A 201 -0.12 21.03 8.65
N GLY A 202 0.91 20.84 7.83
CA GLY A 202 1.64 21.90 7.17
C GLY A 202 2.62 22.57 8.15
N THR A 203 3.73 23.07 7.62
CA THR A 203 4.71 23.86 8.34
C THR A 203 5.06 25.11 7.51
N GLU A 204 6.03 25.89 7.95
CA GLU A 204 6.50 27.05 7.18
C GLU A 204 7.06 26.64 5.80
N THR A 205 7.69 25.45 5.74
CA THR A 205 8.32 24.93 4.52
C THR A 205 7.49 23.87 3.80
N VAL A 206 6.87 22.94 4.56
CA VAL A 206 6.11 21.80 4.00
C VAL A 206 4.64 22.15 3.85
N PRO A 207 4.06 22.08 2.64
CA PRO A 207 2.65 22.37 2.45
C PRO A 207 1.78 21.27 3.08
N LYS A 208 0.67 21.67 3.71
CA LYS A 208 -0.38 20.72 4.13
C LYS A 208 -0.97 20.01 2.93
N VAL A 209 -1.12 18.69 3.04
CA VAL A 209 -1.74 17.84 2.02
C VAL A 209 -3.12 17.34 2.44
N TYR A 210 -3.87 16.76 1.51
CA TYR A 210 -5.23 16.25 1.76
C TYR A 210 -5.26 14.73 1.96
N LYS A 211 -4.24 14.02 1.46
CA LYS A 211 -4.08 12.59 1.67
C LYS A 211 -2.61 12.21 1.68
N ILE A 212 -2.22 11.31 2.59
CA ILE A 212 -0.86 10.80 2.73
C ILE A 212 -0.82 9.34 2.28
N PHE A 213 0.17 9.01 1.47
CA PHE A 213 0.45 7.68 0.94
C PHE A 213 1.86 7.24 1.32
N GLY A 214 2.06 5.95 1.33
CA GLY A 214 3.38 5.34 1.41
C GLY A 214 3.54 4.36 2.57
N PRO A 215 4.38 3.33 2.35
CA PRO A 215 4.77 2.38 3.38
C PRO A 215 5.67 3.03 4.42
N GLY A 216 5.84 2.40 5.56
CA GLY A 216 6.74 2.87 6.60
C GLY A 216 6.85 1.88 7.74
N ASN A 217 7.80 2.13 8.64
CA ASN A 217 7.93 1.34 9.86
C ASN A 217 6.73 1.58 10.80
N GLN A 218 6.69 0.82 11.90
CA GLN A 218 5.61 0.91 12.90
C GLN A 218 5.33 2.33 13.41
N TYR A 219 6.36 3.21 13.54
CA TYR A 219 6.18 4.60 13.98
C TYR A 219 5.48 5.45 12.92
N VAL A 220 5.87 5.29 11.66
CA VAL A 220 5.23 5.97 10.52
C VAL A 220 3.78 5.51 10.38
N MET A 221 3.52 4.22 10.53
CA MET A 221 2.16 3.68 10.45
C MET A 221 1.27 4.17 11.59
N ALA A 222 1.78 4.18 12.83
CA ALA A 222 1.06 4.75 13.97
C ALA A 222 0.79 6.26 13.80
N ALA A 223 1.75 7.01 13.23
CA ALA A 223 1.56 8.42 12.92
C ALA A 223 0.47 8.62 11.87
N LYS A 224 0.48 7.85 10.76
CA LYS A 224 -0.57 7.88 9.74
C LYS A 224 -1.94 7.58 10.35
N GLN A 225 -2.07 6.53 11.13
CA GLN A 225 -3.32 6.18 11.81
C GLN A 225 -3.79 7.30 12.74
N HIS A 226 -2.88 7.90 13.52
CA HIS A 226 -3.22 8.99 14.42
C HIS A 226 -3.78 10.21 13.68
N VAL A 227 -3.09 10.69 12.65
CA VAL A 227 -3.53 11.87 11.88
C VAL A 227 -4.79 11.58 11.04
N SER A 228 -5.06 10.31 10.72
CA SER A 228 -6.25 9.93 9.95
C SER A 228 -7.57 10.08 10.72
N LEU A 229 -7.50 10.20 12.04
CA LEU A 229 -8.71 10.34 12.85
C LEU A 229 -9.39 11.70 12.66
N THR A 230 -8.61 12.78 12.47
CA THR A 230 -9.15 14.14 12.46
C THR A 230 -8.51 15.10 11.46
N ASP A 231 -7.30 14.83 10.97
CA ASP A 231 -6.48 15.86 10.31
C ASP A 231 -6.31 15.66 8.80
N VAL A 232 -6.02 14.43 8.33
CA VAL A 232 -5.71 14.13 6.93
C VAL A 232 -6.07 12.70 6.57
N ALA A 233 -6.55 12.44 5.35
CA ALA A 233 -6.79 11.07 4.90
C ALA A 233 -5.48 10.31 4.68
N ILE A 234 -5.52 8.97 4.77
CA ILE A 234 -4.39 8.09 4.43
C ILE A 234 -4.79 7.07 3.37
N ASP A 235 -3.80 6.42 2.77
CA ASP A 235 -4.01 5.32 1.80
C ASP A 235 -4.75 4.14 2.44
N MET A 236 -4.07 3.45 3.38
CA MET A 236 -4.61 2.30 4.09
C MET A 236 -3.85 2.07 5.40
N PRO A 237 -4.44 1.36 6.37
CA PRO A 237 -3.67 0.75 7.44
C PRO A 237 -2.77 -0.33 6.86
N ALA A 238 -1.55 -0.45 7.37
CA ALA A 238 -0.62 -1.49 6.99
C ALA A 238 0.17 -1.99 8.21
N GLY A 239 0.77 -3.15 8.09
CA GLY A 239 1.69 -3.75 9.04
C GLY A 239 2.96 -4.18 8.31
N PRO A 240 3.72 -5.13 8.88
CA PRO A 240 4.85 -5.75 8.20
C PRO A 240 4.46 -6.43 6.90
N SER A 241 5.41 -6.53 5.97
CA SER A 241 5.19 -7.14 4.65
C SER A 241 4.99 -8.66 4.74
N GLU A 242 4.15 -9.21 3.85
CA GLU A 242 3.69 -10.59 3.88
C GLU A 242 3.64 -11.20 2.47
N VAL A 243 4.06 -12.47 2.34
CA VAL A 243 3.80 -13.26 1.12
C VAL A 243 3.16 -14.60 1.48
N CYS A 244 2.19 -15.04 0.69
CA CYS A 244 1.68 -16.39 0.67
C CYS A 244 2.05 -17.07 -0.66
N VAL A 245 2.65 -18.24 -0.62
CA VAL A 245 2.93 -19.05 -1.82
C VAL A 245 2.12 -20.35 -1.74
N ILE A 246 1.35 -20.64 -2.79
CA ILE A 246 0.68 -21.93 -2.99
C ILE A 246 1.49 -22.72 -4.00
N ALA A 247 1.94 -23.91 -3.60
CA ALA A 247 2.78 -24.80 -4.39
C ALA A 247 2.25 -26.24 -4.40
N ASP A 248 2.57 -27.01 -5.43
CA ASP A 248 2.30 -28.44 -5.56
C ASP A 248 3.47 -29.17 -6.25
N ASP A 249 3.30 -30.44 -6.62
CA ASP A 249 4.32 -31.24 -7.30
C ASP A 249 4.76 -30.67 -8.66
N THR A 250 4.05 -29.73 -9.23
CA THR A 250 4.39 -29.08 -10.51
C THR A 250 5.24 -27.82 -10.32
N SER A 251 5.40 -27.36 -9.10
CA SER A 251 6.13 -26.14 -8.76
C SER A 251 7.63 -26.35 -8.82
N ASN A 252 8.38 -25.25 -9.00
CA ASN A 252 9.85 -25.29 -8.92
C ASN A 252 10.30 -24.87 -7.51
N PRO A 253 10.91 -25.77 -6.72
CA PRO A 253 11.29 -25.46 -5.32
C PRO A 253 12.31 -24.33 -5.22
N ILE A 254 13.20 -24.17 -6.23
CA ILE A 254 14.18 -23.08 -6.27
C ILE A 254 13.49 -21.72 -6.37
N PHE A 255 12.45 -21.61 -7.23
CA PHE A 255 11.72 -20.36 -7.43
C PHE A 255 10.88 -20.03 -6.19
N VAL A 256 10.16 -21.03 -5.65
CA VAL A 256 9.36 -20.84 -4.44
C VAL A 256 10.22 -20.40 -3.25
N ALA A 257 11.39 -21.00 -3.06
CA ALA A 257 12.31 -20.59 -2.01
C ALA A 257 12.82 -19.15 -2.20
N ALA A 258 13.12 -18.76 -3.45
CA ALA A 258 13.53 -17.39 -3.76
C ALA A 258 12.43 -16.38 -3.47
N ASP A 259 11.17 -16.67 -3.81
CA ASP A 259 10.02 -15.82 -3.55
C ASP A 259 9.75 -15.66 -2.02
N LEU A 260 9.87 -16.72 -1.24
CA LEU A 260 9.76 -16.65 0.21
C LEU A 260 10.89 -15.82 0.84
N LEU A 261 12.10 -15.92 0.29
CA LEU A 261 13.25 -15.17 0.79
C LEU A 261 13.23 -13.70 0.37
N SER A 262 12.72 -13.36 -0.81
CA SER A 262 12.56 -11.96 -1.23
C SER A 262 11.68 -11.18 -0.26
N GLN A 263 10.61 -11.79 0.25
CA GLN A 263 9.78 -11.18 1.29
C GLN A 263 10.45 -11.20 2.67
N ALA A 264 11.13 -12.28 3.02
CA ALA A 264 11.76 -12.40 4.34
C ALA A 264 12.90 -11.39 4.58
N GLU A 265 13.56 -10.92 3.52
CA GLU A 265 14.63 -9.92 3.64
C GLU A 265 14.16 -8.47 3.88
N HIS A 266 12.84 -8.18 3.74
CA HIS A 266 12.30 -6.82 3.95
C HIS A 266 12.48 -6.34 5.38
N GLY A 267 12.15 -7.17 6.39
CA GLY A 267 12.23 -6.80 7.79
C GLY A 267 12.16 -7.99 8.72
N VAL A 268 12.63 -7.82 9.95
CA VAL A 268 12.62 -8.89 10.97
C VAL A 268 11.20 -9.30 11.41
N ASP A 269 10.24 -8.46 11.16
CA ASP A 269 8.82 -8.58 11.45
C ASP A 269 7.99 -9.04 10.23
N SER A 270 8.64 -9.21 9.06
CA SER A 270 8.01 -9.81 7.87
C SER A 270 7.58 -11.25 8.14
N GLN A 271 6.56 -11.72 7.41
CA GLN A 271 6.05 -13.08 7.53
C GLN A 271 5.88 -13.72 6.16
N VAL A 272 6.30 -14.98 6.03
CA VAL A 272 6.02 -15.78 4.84
C VAL A 272 5.12 -16.96 5.21
N LEU A 273 4.19 -17.29 4.31
CA LEU A 273 3.28 -18.42 4.42
C LEU A 273 3.46 -19.31 3.18
N LEU A 274 3.97 -20.51 3.38
CA LEU A 274 3.96 -21.55 2.34
C LEU A 274 2.78 -22.49 2.57
N ILE A 275 1.96 -22.73 1.55
CA ILE A 275 0.91 -23.73 1.56
C ILE A 275 1.18 -24.70 0.41
N THR A 276 1.32 -25.98 0.71
CA THR A 276 1.57 -27.00 -0.32
C THR A 276 0.74 -28.26 -0.10
N THR A 277 0.41 -28.93 -1.20
CA THR A 277 -0.28 -30.23 -1.18
C THR A 277 0.70 -31.41 -1.18
N SER A 278 2.01 -31.14 -1.30
CA SER A 278 3.06 -32.15 -1.46
C SER A 278 4.09 -32.09 -0.34
N GLU A 279 4.22 -33.20 0.40
CA GLU A 279 5.24 -33.33 1.44
C GLU A 279 6.66 -33.31 0.85
N MET A 280 6.86 -33.90 -0.32
CA MET A 280 8.14 -33.88 -1.02
C MET A 280 8.53 -32.45 -1.40
N MET A 281 7.60 -31.71 -1.98
CA MET A 281 7.83 -30.31 -2.35
C MET A 281 8.15 -29.44 -1.12
N LEU A 282 7.45 -29.66 0.00
CA LEU A 282 7.75 -28.96 1.25
C LEU A 282 9.20 -29.18 1.68
N ASP A 283 9.68 -30.43 1.67
CA ASP A 283 11.06 -30.77 2.06
C ASP A 283 12.09 -30.15 1.09
N GLU A 284 11.82 -30.17 -0.22
CA GLU A 284 12.69 -29.57 -1.24
C GLU A 284 12.77 -28.04 -1.11
N ILE A 285 11.63 -27.36 -0.90
CA ILE A 285 11.61 -25.90 -0.69
C ILE A 285 12.39 -25.52 0.57
N ILE A 286 12.24 -26.27 1.67
CA ILE A 286 13.01 -26.02 2.90
C ILE A 286 14.50 -26.21 2.68
N ALA A 287 14.91 -27.23 1.91
CA ALA A 287 16.30 -27.44 1.56
C ALA A 287 16.85 -26.26 0.71
N GLU A 288 16.06 -25.77 -0.24
CA GLU A 288 16.42 -24.62 -1.06
C GLU A 288 16.49 -23.31 -0.25
N ILE A 289 15.54 -23.05 0.67
CA ILE A 289 15.62 -21.91 1.59
C ILE A 289 16.96 -21.92 2.34
N LYS A 290 17.38 -23.07 2.88
CA LYS A 290 18.65 -23.21 3.60
C LYS A 290 19.84 -22.90 2.68
N SER A 291 19.84 -23.43 1.46
CA SER A 291 20.89 -23.23 0.48
C SER A 291 21.02 -21.76 0.08
N GLN A 292 19.91 -21.11 -0.26
CA GLN A 292 19.89 -19.72 -0.72
C GLN A 292 20.20 -18.72 0.40
N LEU A 293 19.79 -19.00 1.64
CA LEU A 293 20.14 -18.18 2.81
C LEU A 293 21.65 -18.06 3.04
N GLU A 294 22.45 -19.08 2.66
CA GLU A 294 23.92 -19.03 2.89
C GLU A 294 24.61 -17.91 2.12
N VAL A 295 24.05 -17.51 0.99
CA VAL A 295 24.62 -16.47 0.12
C VAL A 295 23.86 -15.13 0.20
N LEU A 296 22.78 -15.07 0.98
CA LEU A 296 21.96 -13.86 1.08
C LEU A 296 22.64 -12.79 1.94
N PRO A 297 22.91 -11.58 1.42
CA PRO A 297 23.56 -10.50 2.20
C PRO A 297 22.78 -10.12 3.47
N ARG A 298 21.44 -10.16 3.41
CA ARG A 298 20.54 -9.83 4.53
C ARG A 298 20.10 -11.07 5.32
N LYS A 299 20.87 -12.14 5.33
CA LYS A 299 20.58 -13.43 5.99
C LYS A 299 20.04 -13.28 7.42
N GLN A 300 20.63 -12.40 8.25
CA GLN A 300 20.23 -12.23 9.63
C GLN A 300 18.79 -11.68 9.78
N ILE A 301 18.36 -10.83 8.85
CA ILE A 301 16.99 -10.30 8.80
C ILE A 301 16.04 -11.42 8.36
N ALA A 302 16.37 -12.08 7.25
CA ALA A 302 15.54 -13.14 6.69
C ALA A 302 15.33 -14.32 7.67
N VAL A 303 16.36 -14.71 8.42
CA VAL A 303 16.23 -15.75 9.46
C VAL A 303 15.20 -15.37 10.52
N LYS A 304 15.22 -14.12 11.01
CA LYS A 304 14.24 -13.66 12.00
C LYS A 304 12.81 -13.58 11.44
N ALA A 305 12.67 -13.17 10.19
CA ALA A 305 11.38 -13.19 9.51
C ALA A 305 10.84 -14.63 9.37
N LEU A 306 11.72 -15.57 9.01
CA LEU A 306 11.36 -16.98 8.90
C LEU A 306 10.96 -17.60 10.25
N GLU A 307 11.49 -17.13 11.38
CA GLU A 307 11.05 -17.57 12.72
C GLU A 307 9.56 -17.25 12.98
N ASN A 308 9.03 -16.20 12.39
CA ASN A 308 7.62 -15.79 12.46
C ASN A 308 6.75 -16.43 11.38
N SER A 309 7.32 -17.25 10.51
CA SER A 309 6.71 -17.75 9.28
C SER A 309 6.02 -19.11 9.48
N LYS A 310 5.25 -19.53 8.49
CA LYS A 310 4.42 -20.73 8.58
C LYS A 310 4.52 -21.57 7.32
N PHE A 311 4.58 -22.87 7.52
CA PHE A 311 4.69 -23.90 6.49
C PHE A 311 3.55 -24.88 6.66
N VAL A 312 2.65 -24.96 5.69
CA VAL A 312 1.38 -25.67 5.79
C VAL A 312 1.28 -26.74 4.72
N LEU A 313 1.16 -28.01 5.13
CA LEU A 313 0.83 -29.12 4.25
C LEU A 313 -0.67 -29.39 4.33
N VAL A 314 -1.36 -29.33 3.19
CA VAL A 314 -2.80 -29.49 3.06
C VAL A 314 -3.18 -30.70 2.19
N HIS A 315 -4.44 -31.12 2.22
CA HIS A 315 -4.89 -32.28 1.44
C HIS A 315 -5.06 -31.97 -0.04
N ASP A 316 -5.50 -30.76 -0.38
CA ASP A 316 -5.78 -30.34 -1.74
C ASP A 316 -5.69 -28.81 -1.93
N THR A 317 -5.77 -28.38 -3.19
CA THR A 317 -5.72 -26.96 -3.56
C THR A 317 -6.95 -26.17 -3.12
N ALA A 318 -8.09 -26.81 -2.87
CA ALA A 318 -9.28 -26.13 -2.34
C ALA A 318 -9.05 -25.70 -0.88
N GLU A 319 -8.44 -26.57 -0.06
CA GLU A 319 -8.01 -26.23 1.30
C GLU A 319 -6.94 -25.14 1.28
N ALA A 320 -5.97 -25.20 0.35
CA ALA A 320 -4.96 -24.17 0.20
C ALA A 320 -5.55 -22.78 -0.07
N ILE A 321 -6.51 -22.68 -1.01
CA ILE A 321 -7.22 -21.43 -1.32
C ILE A 321 -8.06 -20.95 -0.14
N ALA A 322 -8.70 -21.86 0.59
CA ALA A 322 -9.50 -21.48 1.76
C ALA A 322 -8.63 -20.86 2.88
N ILE A 323 -7.46 -21.45 3.15
CA ILE A 323 -6.49 -20.91 4.11
C ILE A 323 -5.95 -19.56 3.62
N ASN A 324 -5.59 -19.45 2.32
CA ASN A 324 -5.18 -18.18 1.72
C ASN A 324 -6.24 -17.08 1.91
N ASN A 325 -7.50 -17.37 1.60
CA ASN A 325 -8.58 -16.40 1.73
C ASN A 325 -8.85 -16.00 3.20
N ALA A 326 -8.63 -16.93 4.15
CA ALA A 326 -8.68 -16.63 5.57
C ALA A 326 -7.49 -15.77 6.03
N TYR A 327 -6.30 -16.04 5.52
CA TYR A 327 -5.09 -15.28 5.80
C TYR A 327 -5.15 -13.89 5.15
N ALA A 328 -5.60 -13.77 3.89
CA ALA A 328 -5.66 -12.53 3.12
C ALA A 328 -4.29 -11.82 3.04
N PRO A 329 -3.31 -12.41 2.33
CA PRO A 329 -1.96 -11.89 2.25
C PRO A 329 -1.87 -10.58 1.48
N GLU A 330 -0.79 -9.86 1.71
CA GLU A 330 -0.34 -8.76 0.84
C GLU A 330 -0.05 -9.27 -0.58
N HIS A 331 0.86 -10.24 -0.69
CA HIS A 331 1.23 -10.89 -1.95
C HIS A 331 0.80 -12.35 -1.93
N LEU A 332 0.13 -12.81 -2.99
CA LEU A 332 -0.19 -14.20 -3.22
C LEU A 332 0.49 -14.69 -4.49
N ILE A 333 1.33 -15.73 -4.39
CA ILE A 333 1.91 -16.41 -5.54
C ILE A 333 1.23 -17.78 -5.67
N ILE A 334 0.66 -18.08 -6.84
CA ILE A 334 0.09 -19.38 -7.19
C ILE A 334 1.05 -20.04 -8.17
N ALA A 335 1.96 -20.88 -7.65
CA ALA A 335 3.04 -21.51 -8.41
C ALA A 335 2.65 -22.85 -9.05
N THR A 336 1.40 -23.28 -8.92
CA THR A 336 0.88 -24.54 -9.44
C THR A 336 0.57 -24.49 -10.95
N ALA A 337 0.48 -25.64 -11.63
CA ALA A 337 0.15 -25.69 -13.05
C ALA A 337 -1.29 -25.22 -13.37
N ASP A 338 -2.23 -25.41 -12.44
CA ASP A 338 -3.64 -25.03 -12.53
C ASP A 338 -3.93 -23.60 -12.01
N TYR A 339 -2.90 -22.73 -11.94
CA TYR A 339 -2.97 -21.37 -11.39
C TYR A 339 -4.14 -20.53 -11.92
N LYS A 340 -4.55 -20.72 -13.19
CA LYS A 340 -5.68 -19.98 -13.78
C LYS A 340 -6.99 -20.34 -13.12
N GLU A 341 -7.24 -21.65 -12.92
CA GLU A 341 -8.45 -22.12 -12.26
C GLU A 341 -8.47 -21.71 -10.77
N LEU A 342 -7.34 -21.81 -10.10
CA LEU A 342 -7.23 -21.40 -8.70
C LEU A 342 -7.40 -19.90 -8.51
N SER A 343 -6.91 -19.09 -9.44
CA SER A 343 -7.04 -17.62 -9.35
C SER A 343 -8.50 -17.15 -9.31
N GLU A 344 -9.42 -17.86 -9.99
CA GLU A 344 -10.87 -17.54 -9.97
C GLU A 344 -11.52 -17.79 -8.59
N LYS A 345 -10.85 -18.54 -7.72
CA LYS A 345 -11.31 -18.85 -6.34
C LYS A 345 -10.70 -17.93 -5.29
N VAL A 346 -9.77 -17.06 -5.69
CA VAL A 346 -9.15 -16.07 -4.79
C VAL A 346 -10.14 -14.94 -4.51
N VAL A 347 -10.39 -14.71 -3.22
CA VAL A 347 -11.30 -13.64 -2.76
C VAL A 347 -10.52 -12.54 -2.06
N ASN A 348 -9.44 -12.89 -1.37
CA ASN A 348 -8.67 -11.97 -0.53
C ASN A 348 -7.18 -12.09 -0.81
N ALA A 349 -6.61 -11.07 -1.42
CA ALA A 349 -5.17 -10.82 -1.55
C ALA A 349 -4.95 -9.36 -1.96
N GLY A 350 -3.80 -8.77 -1.62
CA GLY A 350 -3.42 -7.44 -2.09
C GLY A 350 -3.03 -7.46 -3.57
N SER A 351 -2.17 -8.41 -3.97
CA SER A 351 -1.79 -8.68 -5.36
C SER A 351 -1.62 -10.19 -5.59
N VAL A 352 -1.90 -10.67 -6.81
CA VAL A 352 -1.82 -12.09 -7.16
C VAL A 352 -0.87 -12.31 -8.33
N PHE A 353 0.09 -13.22 -8.15
CA PHE A 353 1.11 -13.61 -9.13
C PHE A 353 0.83 -15.02 -9.62
N LEU A 354 0.74 -15.20 -10.93
CA LEU A 354 0.21 -16.42 -11.54
C LEU A 354 1.26 -17.21 -12.30
N GLY A 355 1.48 -18.45 -11.88
CA GLY A 355 2.42 -19.38 -12.50
C GLY A 355 3.87 -19.18 -12.04
N GLN A 356 4.75 -20.06 -12.50
CA GLN A 356 6.12 -20.17 -11.99
C GLN A 356 7.05 -19.00 -12.34
N TYR A 357 6.70 -18.17 -13.33
CA TYR A 357 7.53 -17.04 -13.77
C TYR A 357 7.09 -15.70 -13.18
N ALA A 358 5.95 -15.65 -12.49
CA ALA A 358 5.40 -14.45 -11.89
C ALA A 358 5.85 -14.36 -10.44
N CYS A 359 6.99 -13.75 -10.19
CA CYS A 359 7.52 -13.52 -8.84
C CYS A 359 7.05 -12.17 -8.26
N GLU A 360 7.07 -12.06 -6.93
CA GLU A 360 6.78 -10.82 -6.19
C GLU A 360 7.66 -9.66 -6.69
N SER A 361 8.97 -9.89 -6.84
CA SER A 361 9.91 -8.85 -7.31
C SER A 361 9.53 -8.25 -8.66
N ALA A 362 8.89 -9.00 -9.57
CA ALA A 362 8.41 -8.44 -10.82
C ALA A 362 7.32 -7.38 -10.58
N GLY A 363 6.40 -7.64 -9.65
CA GLY A 363 5.36 -6.70 -9.24
C GLY A 363 5.93 -5.49 -8.52
N ASP A 364 6.88 -5.71 -7.64
CA ASP A 364 7.49 -4.67 -6.81
C ASP A 364 8.29 -3.66 -7.60
N TYR A 365 8.84 -4.06 -8.74
CA TYR A 365 9.73 -3.17 -9.49
C TYR A 365 9.21 -2.76 -10.87
N ALA A 366 8.71 -3.69 -11.70
CA ALA A 366 8.63 -3.39 -13.11
C ALA A 366 7.42 -3.94 -13.90
N SER A 367 6.60 -4.84 -13.36
CA SER A 367 5.47 -5.42 -14.11
C SER A 367 4.35 -4.41 -14.41
N GLY A 368 4.23 -3.38 -13.57
CA GLY A 368 3.25 -2.30 -13.75
C GLY A 368 2.18 -2.22 -12.67
N THR A 369 1.94 -3.29 -11.91
CA THR A 369 1.07 -3.27 -10.72
C THR A 369 1.69 -2.45 -9.60
N ASN A 370 0.92 -2.13 -8.56
CA ASN A 370 1.42 -1.33 -7.44
C ASN A 370 1.81 -2.23 -6.27
N HIS A 371 2.96 -1.97 -5.66
CA HIS A 371 3.43 -2.70 -4.50
C HIS A 371 3.00 -2.12 -3.15
N THR A 372 2.33 -0.96 -3.13
CA THR A 372 1.77 -0.42 -1.89
C THR A 372 0.43 -1.08 -1.65
N LEU A 373 0.46 -2.16 -0.91
CA LEU A 373 -0.64 -3.11 -0.73
C LEU A 373 -1.09 -3.18 0.73
N PRO A 374 -2.34 -3.61 0.99
CA PRO A 374 -2.80 -3.85 2.35
C PRO A 374 -2.15 -5.12 2.92
N THR A 375 -1.56 -4.99 4.10
CA THR A 375 -0.98 -6.09 4.88
C THR A 375 -1.88 -6.48 6.05
N HIS A 376 -1.45 -7.40 6.90
CA HIS A 376 -2.10 -7.73 8.17
C HIS A 376 -3.58 -8.15 8.02
N GLY A 377 -3.91 -8.81 6.90
CA GLY A 377 -5.27 -9.23 6.59
C GLY A 377 -6.22 -8.11 6.14
N TYR A 378 -5.72 -6.88 6.01
CA TYR A 378 -6.52 -5.76 5.52
C TYR A 378 -6.94 -5.90 4.05
N ALA A 379 -6.34 -6.82 3.29
CA ALA A 379 -6.78 -7.16 1.93
C ALA A 379 -8.24 -7.67 1.87
N LYS A 380 -8.86 -7.99 3.01
CA LYS A 380 -10.30 -8.29 3.12
C LYS A 380 -11.20 -7.07 2.90
N ALA A 381 -10.68 -5.84 3.06
CA ALA A 381 -11.48 -4.62 3.06
C ALA A 381 -10.83 -3.44 2.32
N TYR A 382 -9.52 -3.49 2.11
CA TYR A 382 -8.76 -2.41 1.46
C TYR A 382 -8.12 -2.89 0.17
N ASN A 383 -8.10 -2.01 -0.81
CA ASN A 383 -7.37 -2.21 -2.07
C ASN A 383 -5.92 -1.78 -1.92
N GLY A 384 -5.03 -2.34 -2.72
CA GLY A 384 -3.73 -1.73 -3.00
C GLY A 384 -3.88 -0.36 -3.65
N VAL A 385 -2.82 0.44 -3.60
CA VAL A 385 -2.79 1.75 -4.25
C VAL A 385 -3.05 1.59 -5.75
N ASN A 386 -3.99 2.35 -6.25
CA ASN A 386 -4.41 2.38 -7.65
C ASN A 386 -4.78 3.81 -8.05
N LEU A 387 -5.22 4.03 -9.30
CA LEU A 387 -5.58 5.35 -9.77
C LEU A 387 -6.73 6.00 -8.97
N ASP A 388 -7.73 5.21 -8.58
CA ASP A 388 -8.86 5.68 -7.78
C ASP A 388 -8.45 6.13 -6.37
N SER A 389 -7.31 5.65 -5.84
CA SER A 389 -6.76 6.09 -4.56
C SER A 389 -6.45 7.59 -4.54
N TYR A 390 -6.15 8.18 -5.70
CA TYR A 390 -5.85 9.60 -5.91
C TYR A 390 -7.03 10.43 -6.39
N CYS A 391 -8.22 9.82 -6.50
CA CYS A 391 -9.41 10.45 -7.02
C CYS A 391 -10.55 10.45 -6.00
N ARG A 392 -11.48 11.38 -6.20
CA ARG A 392 -12.77 11.41 -5.52
C ARG A 392 -13.87 11.28 -6.54
N LYS A 393 -14.87 10.47 -6.27
CA LYS A 393 -16.07 10.38 -7.09
C LYS A 393 -17.10 11.37 -6.55
N ILE A 394 -17.46 12.38 -7.37
CA ILE A 394 -18.49 13.36 -7.06
C ILE A 394 -19.73 12.97 -7.84
N THR A 395 -20.84 12.82 -7.13
CA THR A 395 -22.15 12.57 -7.74
C THR A 395 -22.79 13.87 -8.22
N PHE A 396 -23.37 13.80 -9.39
CA PHE A 396 -24.16 14.86 -9.97
C PHE A 396 -25.57 14.33 -10.25
N GLN A 397 -26.56 15.19 -10.07
CA GLN A 397 -27.93 14.87 -10.39
C GLN A 397 -28.61 16.08 -11.01
N TYR A 398 -29.42 15.84 -12.01
CA TYR A 398 -30.24 16.80 -12.69
C TYR A 398 -31.69 16.33 -12.70
N LEU A 399 -32.60 17.22 -12.33
CA LEU A 399 -34.03 16.99 -12.42
C LEU A 399 -34.63 18.02 -13.37
N SER A 400 -35.30 17.54 -14.40
CA SER A 400 -36.22 18.36 -15.20
C SER A 400 -37.55 18.54 -14.45
N ARG A 401 -38.46 19.35 -15.01
CA ARG A 401 -39.87 19.45 -14.50
C ARG A 401 -40.51 18.07 -14.41
N GLN A 402 -40.37 17.27 -15.47
CA GLN A 402 -40.83 15.87 -15.48
C GLN A 402 -40.22 15.03 -14.36
N GLY A 403 -38.93 15.22 -14.08
CA GLY A 403 -38.26 14.55 -12.97
C GLY A 403 -38.85 14.92 -11.61
N VAL A 404 -39.19 16.20 -11.38
CA VAL A 404 -39.88 16.61 -10.17
C VAL A 404 -41.26 15.94 -10.05
N ASP A 405 -42.02 15.88 -11.15
CA ASP A 405 -43.31 15.17 -11.16
C ASP A 405 -43.12 13.66 -10.90
N SER A 406 -42.05 13.05 -11.45
CA SER A 406 -41.82 11.61 -11.35
C SER A 406 -41.51 11.16 -9.91
N ILE A 407 -40.72 11.92 -9.14
CA ILE A 407 -40.25 11.49 -7.80
C ILE A 407 -40.79 12.39 -6.65
N GLY A 408 -41.37 13.54 -6.96
CA GLY A 408 -41.66 14.57 -5.95
C GLY A 408 -42.59 14.09 -4.84
N HIS A 409 -43.64 13.35 -5.18
CA HIS A 409 -44.53 12.78 -4.17
C HIS A 409 -43.87 11.78 -3.26
N ALA A 410 -42.97 10.91 -3.82
CA ALA A 410 -42.22 9.94 -3.03
C ALA A 410 -41.26 10.66 -2.05
N VAL A 411 -40.57 11.72 -2.50
CA VAL A 411 -39.69 12.52 -1.65
C VAL A 411 -40.43 13.18 -0.51
N VAL A 412 -41.59 13.81 -0.79
CA VAL A 412 -42.43 14.43 0.24
C VAL A 412 -42.89 13.40 1.27
N THR A 413 -43.43 12.26 0.81
CA THR A 413 -43.92 11.20 1.70
C THR A 413 -42.83 10.65 2.60
N MET A 414 -41.65 10.37 2.03
CA MET A 414 -40.52 9.84 2.82
C MET A 414 -40.05 10.85 3.86
N ALA A 415 -39.86 12.11 3.48
CA ALA A 415 -39.39 13.15 4.38
C ALA A 415 -40.36 13.45 5.52
N GLU A 416 -41.68 13.43 5.25
CA GLU A 416 -42.72 13.56 6.27
C GLU A 416 -42.69 12.40 7.29
N ASN A 417 -42.51 11.15 6.79
CA ASN A 417 -42.42 10.00 7.69
C ASN A 417 -41.11 9.96 8.50
N GLU A 418 -40.03 10.57 8.00
CA GLU A 418 -38.79 10.81 8.75
C GLU A 418 -38.89 12.05 9.68
N GLN A 419 -40.03 12.75 9.71
CA GLN A 419 -40.26 13.99 10.47
C GLN A 419 -39.34 15.16 10.06
N LEU A 420 -38.92 15.17 8.79
CA LEU A 420 -38.05 16.18 8.18
C LEU A 420 -38.86 17.16 7.31
N GLU A 421 -39.68 17.97 7.94
CA GLU A 421 -40.65 18.87 7.26
C GLU A 421 -39.97 19.85 6.29
N ALA A 422 -38.78 20.36 6.60
CA ALA A 422 -38.07 21.26 5.71
C ALA A 422 -37.62 20.53 4.40
N HIS A 423 -37.29 19.24 4.46
CA HIS A 423 -36.99 18.42 3.28
C HIS A 423 -38.27 18.17 2.46
N ALA A 424 -39.37 17.82 3.10
CA ALA A 424 -40.67 17.70 2.44
C ALA A 424 -41.07 18.98 1.73
N ASN A 425 -40.97 20.11 2.44
CA ASN A 425 -41.31 21.42 1.87
C ASN A 425 -40.42 21.81 0.70
N ALA A 426 -39.11 21.49 0.72
CA ALA A 426 -38.22 21.80 -0.39
C ALA A 426 -38.69 21.16 -1.71
N MET A 427 -39.26 19.96 -1.67
CA MET A 427 -39.84 19.31 -2.85
C MET A 427 -41.29 19.82 -3.13
N ARG A 428 -42.10 20.00 -2.09
CA ARG A 428 -43.52 20.46 -2.19
C ARG A 428 -43.60 21.78 -2.95
N VAL A 429 -42.75 22.78 -2.62
CA VAL A 429 -42.76 24.07 -3.30
C VAL A 429 -42.37 23.97 -4.77
N ARG A 430 -41.60 22.96 -5.15
CA ARG A 430 -41.24 22.69 -6.56
C ARG A 430 -42.40 22.04 -7.31
N LEU A 431 -43.16 21.15 -6.66
CA LEU A 431 -44.36 20.55 -7.25
C LEU A 431 -45.48 21.60 -7.48
N THR A 432 -45.63 22.58 -6.58
CA THR A 432 -46.69 23.56 -6.63
C THR A 432 -46.39 24.79 -7.49
N ASN A 433 -45.15 25.07 -7.81
CA ASN A 433 -44.74 26.26 -8.59
C ASN A 433 -44.09 25.90 -9.93
N LEU A 434 -44.49 24.76 -10.51
CA LEU A 434 -44.00 24.31 -11.81
C LEU A 434 -44.75 24.99 -12.97
#